data_cda1eadca00a930c652c8fd1b916703f
#
_entry.id   cda1eadca00a930c652c8fd1b916703f
#
_cell.length_a   1.000
_cell.length_b   1.000
_cell.length_c   1.000
_cell.angle_alpha   90.00
_cell.angle_beta   90.00
_cell.angle_gamma   90.00
#
_symmetry.space_group_name_H-M   'P 1'
#
loop_
_entity.id
_entity.type
_entity.pdbx_description
1 polymer ?
#
loop_
_entity_poly.entity_id
_entity_poly.type
_entity_poly.pdbx_seq_one_letter_code
_entity_poly.pdbx_strand_id
1 'polypeptide(L)'
;GKIVAYEYHGWHHHWSLVETSQQLALGSPPGEWPNLVSQQVSPQNCGSMYTIENRRLVDHRLSTVKYFRAGWLRSPLDLSMAFVSEQAIDDLAFRVGADPYEFRRKNMTDEHWLGVLDAAAKAAGWQPRVGRAAASGDVVVGRGIGLGTHLASWGGAVAEIEVNKRSGRVAVKHLYGAIDAGLVVNPGIVEAQITGQLVQTASRMLFEEVTFDERGVTSLDWASYPVIRFEDCPEVTPVVLQRPNDPYSGAGEEVMAAAAAAIANAFFDATGVRMHEFPFTPRRVLAALASG
;
A
#
# COMPACT_ATOMS: atom_id res chain seq x y z
N GLY A 1 -11.58 13.56 -17.86
CA GLY A 1 -10.82 13.29 -16.64
C GLY A 1 -11.70 12.85 -15.45
N LYS A 2 -12.96 12.47 -15.68
CA LYS A 2 -13.80 11.75 -14.69
C LYS A 2 -13.76 10.27 -14.98
N ILE A 3 -13.64 9.45 -13.93
CA ILE A 3 -13.75 8.00 -14.02
C ILE A 3 -15.26 7.66 -14.10
N VAL A 4 -15.69 7.03 -15.18
CA VAL A 4 -17.10 6.72 -15.42
C VAL A 4 -17.45 5.27 -15.09
N ALA A 5 -16.48 4.37 -15.11
CA ALA A 5 -16.65 2.97 -14.75
C ALA A 5 -15.35 2.40 -14.20
N TYR A 6 -15.48 1.43 -13.29
CA TYR A 6 -14.36 0.76 -12.65
C TYR A 6 -14.75 -0.68 -12.31
N GLU A 7 -13.89 -1.63 -12.67
CA GLU A 7 -14.03 -3.02 -12.29
C GLU A 7 -12.74 -3.52 -11.65
N TYR A 8 -12.89 -4.23 -10.54
CA TYR A 8 -11.77 -4.81 -9.77
C TYR A 8 -12.06 -6.29 -9.50
N HIS A 9 -11.05 -7.13 -9.72
CA HIS A 9 -11.07 -8.54 -9.34
C HIS A 9 -9.88 -8.81 -8.41
N GLY A 10 -10.16 -9.30 -7.21
CA GLY A 10 -9.16 -9.74 -6.24
C GLY A 10 -9.23 -11.24 -5.99
N TRP A 11 -8.07 -11.91 -5.96
CA TRP A 11 -7.93 -13.31 -5.54
C TRP A 11 -7.11 -13.35 -4.26
N HIS A 12 -7.67 -13.87 -3.19
CA HIS A 12 -6.98 -13.90 -1.91
C HIS A 12 -7.47 -15.06 -1.03
N HIS A 13 -6.70 -15.35 0.01
CA HIS A 13 -7.07 -16.34 1.00
C HIS A 13 -8.14 -15.80 1.95
N HIS A 14 -8.95 -16.72 2.48
CA HIS A 14 -9.96 -16.38 3.46
C HIS A 14 -9.31 -16.03 4.81
N TRP A 15 -9.76 -14.98 5.47
CA TRP A 15 -9.29 -14.53 6.78
C TRP A 15 -9.47 -15.57 7.89
N SER A 16 -10.49 -16.44 7.77
CA SER A 16 -10.79 -17.50 8.74
C SER A 16 -9.78 -18.66 8.73
N LEU A 17 -8.77 -18.64 7.85
CA LEU A 17 -7.68 -19.59 7.87
C LEU A 17 -6.55 -19.20 8.83
N VAL A 18 -6.70 -18.11 9.56
CA VAL A 18 -5.74 -17.69 10.58
C VAL A 18 -5.87 -18.61 11.78
N GLU A 19 -4.83 -19.37 12.06
CA GLU A 19 -4.71 -20.08 13.34
C GLU A 19 -4.07 -19.16 14.37
N THR A 20 -4.80 -18.95 15.46
CA THR A 20 -4.24 -18.29 16.64
C THR A 20 -3.46 -19.29 17.48
N SER A 21 -2.55 -18.80 18.32
CA SER A 21 -1.82 -19.64 19.29
C SER A 21 -2.77 -20.43 20.21
N GLN A 22 -3.95 -19.90 20.49
CA GLN A 22 -5.00 -20.58 21.26
C GLN A 22 -5.56 -21.79 20.50
N GLN A 23 -5.80 -21.68 19.21
CA GLN A 23 -6.27 -22.78 18.37
C GLN A 23 -5.23 -23.89 18.28
N LEU A 24 -3.96 -23.51 18.12
CA LEU A 24 -2.84 -24.46 18.13
C LEU A 24 -2.75 -25.20 19.48
N ALA A 25 -2.91 -24.49 20.59
CA ALA A 25 -2.87 -25.07 21.93
C ALA A 25 -4.04 -26.00 22.20
N LEU A 26 -5.21 -25.76 21.62
CA LEU A 26 -6.41 -26.60 21.76
C LEU A 26 -6.43 -27.79 20.78
N GLY A 27 -5.46 -27.89 19.87
CA GLY A 27 -5.40 -28.97 18.88
C GLY A 27 -6.55 -28.97 17.88
N SER A 28 -7.20 -27.82 17.66
CA SER A 28 -8.33 -27.72 16.73
C SER A 28 -7.86 -27.97 15.30
N PRO A 29 -8.55 -28.83 14.52
CA PRO A 29 -8.17 -29.08 13.15
C PRO A 29 -8.27 -27.83 12.28
N PRO A 30 -7.43 -27.67 11.25
CA PRO A 30 -7.55 -26.58 10.29
C PRO A 30 -8.92 -26.60 9.60
N GLY A 31 -9.64 -25.50 9.63
CA GLY A 31 -10.87 -25.33 8.86
C GLY A 31 -12.20 -25.63 9.59
N GLU A 32 -12.18 -26.07 10.85
CA GLU A 32 -13.41 -26.31 11.62
C GLU A 32 -13.91 -25.11 12.46
N TRP A 33 -13.43 -23.93 12.19
CA TRP A 33 -13.95 -22.76 12.91
C TRP A 33 -15.29 -22.34 12.35
N PRO A 34 -16.34 -22.29 13.20
CA PRO A 34 -17.59 -21.70 12.78
C PRO A 34 -17.30 -20.24 12.41
N ASN A 35 -17.60 -19.87 11.20
CA ASN A 35 -17.83 -18.56 10.60
C ASN A 35 -17.69 -17.30 11.49
N LEU A 36 -16.72 -17.26 12.40
CA LEU A 36 -16.56 -16.15 13.32
C LEU A 36 -16.14 -14.87 12.61
N VAL A 37 -15.64 -14.98 11.39
CA VAL A 37 -15.39 -13.80 10.56
C VAL A 37 -15.56 -14.19 9.09
N SER A 38 -16.78 -14.33 8.62
CA SER A 38 -17.08 -14.03 7.23
C SER A 38 -17.01 -12.51 7.04
N GLN A 39 -15.97 -11.88 7.55
CA GLN A 39 -15.75 -10.49 7.20
C GLN A 39 -15.40 -10.51 5.73
N GLN A 40 -16.31 -9.97 4.98
CA GLN A 40 -16.08 -9.52 3.63
C GLN A 40 -14.72 -8.84 3.65
N VAL A 41 -13.83 -9.30 2.81
CA VAL A 41 -12.66 -8.49 2.48
C VAL A 41 -13.22 -7.15 2.12
N SER A 42 -12.90 -6.18 2.94
CA SER A 42 -13.46 -4.85 2.76
C SER A 42 -13.01 -4.35 1.39
N PRO A 43 -13.91 -3.97 0.50
CA PRO A 43 -13.55 -3.40 -0.79
C PRO A 43 -12.90 -2.01 -0.66
N GLN A 44 -12.48 -1.62 0.54
CA GLN A 44 -12.06 -0.27 0.90
C GLN A 44 -10.86 0.23 0.10
N ASN A 45 -9.93 -0.66 -0.26
CA ASN A 45 -8.74 -0.31 -1.03
C ASN A 45 -8.84 -0.70 -2.52
N CYS A 46 -10.03 -0.98 -3.02
CA CYS A 46 -10.27 -1.36 -4.42
C CYS A 46 -10.92 -0.22 -5.20
N GLY A 47 -10.41 1.00 -5.07
CA GLY A 47 -10.97 2.18 -5.73
C GLY A 47 -12.26 2.72 -5.09
N SER A 48 -12.64 2.24 -3.90
CA SER A 48 -13.84 2.69 -3.18
C SER A 48 -13.72 4.12 -2.64
N MET A 49 -12.51 4.65 -2.53
CA MET A 49 -12.23 6.03 -2.17
C MET A 49 -12.67 7.05 -3.22
N TYR A 50 -12.90 6.61 -4.45
CA TYR A 50 -13.28 7.48 -5.55
C TYR A 50 -14.81 7.50 -5.78
N THR A 51 -15.32 8.64 -6.17
CA THR A 51 -16.73 8.83 -6.54
C THR A 51 -16.93 8.35 -7.97
N ILE A 52 -17.16 7.04 -8.12
CA ILE A 52 -17.36 6.37 -9.42
C ILE A 52 -18.79 5.81 -9.47
N GLU A 53 -19.56 6.24 -10.45
CA GLU A 53 -20.97 5.87 -10.58
C GLU A 53 -21.15 4.36 -10.88
N ASN A 54 -20.39 3.84 -11.83
CA ASN A 54 -20.49 2.44 -12.25
C ASN A 54 -19.30 1.65 -11.71
N ARG A 55 -19.52 0.88 -10.65
CA ARG A 55 -18.44 0.15 -9.97
C ARG A 55 -18.83 -1.30 -9.73
N ARG A 56 -17.93 -2.21 -10.12
CA ARG A 56 -18.03 -3.65 -9.86
C ARG A 56 -16.78 -4.13 -9.15
N LEU A 57 -16.96 -4.71 -7.97
CA LEU A 57 -15.88 -5.30 -7.17
C LEU A 57 -16.18 -6.79 -7.04
N VAL A 58 -15.25 -7.64 -7.46
CA VAL A 58 -15.38 -9.10 -7.41
C VAL A 58 -14.28 -9.68 -6.55
N ASP A 59 -14.69 -10.39 -5.53
CA ASP A 59 -13.82 -11.07 -4.59
C ASP A 59 -13.83 -12.58 -4.86
N HIS A 60 -12.68 -13.11 -5.27
CA HIS A 60 -12.45 -14.53 -5.51
C HIS A 60 -11.70 -15.16 -4.33
N ARG A 61 -12.42 -15.89 -3.49
CA ARG A 61 -11.84 -16.52 -2.32
C ARG A 61 -11.15 -17.83 -2.68
N LEU A 62 -9.87 -17.91 -2.31
CA LEU A 62 -9.09 -19.12 -2.47
C LEU A 62 -9.26 -19.98 -1.20
N SER A 63 -9.82 -21.18 -1.36
CA SER A 63 -10.20 -22.02 -0.22
C SER A 63 -9.04 -22.77 0.43
N THR A 64 -7.87 -22.90 -0.23
CA THR A 64 -6.77 -23.69 0.30
C THR A 64 -5.41 -23.16 -0.11
N VAL A 65 -4.53 -22.97 0.89
CA VAL A 65 -3.07 -23.00 0.69
C VAL A 65 -2.58 -24.34 1.21
N LYS A 66 -2.04 -25.19 0.35
CA LYS A 66 -1.65 -26.53 0.74
C LYS A 66 -0.38 -26.57 1.62
N TYR A 67 0.48 -25.57 1.51
CA TYR A 67 1.86 -25.66 1.99
C TYR A 67 2.18 -24.77 3.18
N PHE A 68 1.35 -23.78 3.49
CA PHE A 68 1.55 -22.92 4.65
C PHE A 68 0.22 -22.37 5.17
N ARG A 69 0.23 -21.92 6.40
CA ARG A 69 -0.91 -21.25 7.02
C ARG A 69 -0.73 -19.73 6.91
N ALA A 70 -1.78 -19.06 6.49
CA ALA A 70 -1.80 -17.60 6.45
C ALA A 70 -2.12 -17.03 7.83
N GLY A 71 -1.53 -15.90 8.16
CA GLY A 71 -1.82 -15.13 9.37
C GLY A 71 -1.94 -13.65 9.04
N TRP A 72 -2.50 -12.88 9.97
CA TRP A 72 -2.60 -11.43 9.80
C TRP A 72 -1.21 -10.80 9.99
N LEU A 73 -0.86 -9.96 9.03
CA LEU A 73 0.26 -9.05 9.13
C LEU A 73 -0.31 -7.64 8.98
N ARG A 74 0.17 -6.69 9.75
CA ARG A 74 -0.27 -5.29 9.78
C ARG A 74 -0.72 -4.78 8.41
N SER A 75 -1.94 -4.21 8.30
CA SER A 75 -2.64 -3.86 7.05
C SER A 75 -2.95 -5.10 6.16
N PRO A 76 -3.70 -6.09 6.71
CA PRO A 76 -3.99 -7.35 6.02
C PRO A 76 -4.77 -7.09 4.73
N LEU A 77 -4.23 -7.53 3.60
CA LEU A 77 -4.75 -7.34 2.24
C LEU A 77 -4.75 -5.88 1.74
N ASP A 78 -4.91 -4.89 2.61
CA ASP A 78 -5.05 -3.48 2.24
C ASP A 78 -3.86 -2.99 1.44
N LEU A 79 -2.65 -3.36 1.87
CA LEU A 79 -1.41 -2.99 1.18
C LEU A 79 -1.40 -3.49 -0.27
N SER A 80 -1.75 -4.75 -0.51
CA SER A 80 -1.78 -5.33 -1.86
C SER A 80 -2.92 -4.79 -2.71
N MET A 81 -4.08 -4.54 -2.10
CA MET A 81 -5.23 -3.97 -2.80
C MET A 81 -4.96 -2.53 -3.26
N ALA A 82 -4.42 -1.68 -2.37
CA ALA A 82 -4.04 -0.31 -2.73
C ALA A 82 -2.89 -0.28 -3.73
N PHE A 83 -1.91 -1.17 -3.60
CA PHE A 83 -0.83 -1.33 -4.58
C PHE A 83 -1.35 -1.49 -6.01
N VAL A 84 -2.39 -2.29 -6.20
CA VAL A 84 -2.98 -2.54 -7.53
C VAL A 84 -3.90 -1.40 -7.94
N SER A 85 -4.88 -1.05 -7.09
CA SER A 85 -5.93 -0.09 -7.44
C SER A 85 -5.38 1.31 -7.69
N GLU A 86 -4.46 1.76 -6.86
CA GLU A 86 -3.88 3.09 -6.95
C GLU A 86 -2.89 3.24 -8.14
N GLN A 87 -2.24 2.16 -8.57
CA GLN A 87 -1.50 2.16 -9.82
C GLN A 87 -2.43 2.29 -11.04
N ALA A 88 -3.60 1.65 -11.01
CA ALA A 88 -4.60 1.81 -12.07
C ALA A 88 -5.13 3.25 -12.15
N ILE A 89 -5.38 3.90 -11.02
CA ILE A 89 -5.81 5.30 -10.96
C ILE A 89 -4.70 6.23 -11.48
N ASP A 90 -3.46 5.96 -11.10
CA ASP A 90 -2.30 6.72 -11.56
C ASP A 90 -2.06 6.56 -13.08
N ASP A 91 -2.26 5.36 -13.61
CA ASP A 91 -2.20 5.10 -15.06
C ASP A 91 -3.28 5.87 -15.83
N LEU A 92 -4.50 5.92 -15.29
CA LEU A 92 -5.57 6.75 -15.86
C LEU A 92 -5.19 8.22 -15.88
N ALA A 93 -4.62 8.76 -14.78
CA ALA A 93 -4.14 10.14 -14.73
C ALA A 93 -3.08 10.42 -15.81
N PHE A 94 -2.11 9.52 -15.94
CA PHE A 94 -1.06 9.62 -16.96
C PHE A 94 -1.64 9.59 -18.38
N ARG A 95 -2.55 8.66 -18.69
CA ARG A 95 -3.17 8.50 -20.02
C ARG A 95 -4.00 9.69 -20.47
N VAL A 96 -4.64 10.39 -19.52
CA VAL A 96 -5.42 11.60 -19.84
C VAL A 96 -4.61 12.89 -19.74
N GLY A 97 -3.30 12.79 -19.50
CA GLY A 97 -2.42 13.94 -19.38
C GLY A 97 -2.72 14.83 -18.18
N ALA A 98 -3.09 14.23 -17.04
CA ALA A 98 -3.39 14.93 -15.80
C ALA A 98 -2.30 14.69 -14.76
N ASP A 99 -2.12 15.65 -13.86
CA ASP A 99 -1.34 15.46 -12.64
C ASP A 99 -2.03 14.42 -11.74
N PRO A 100 -1.31 13.46 -11.15
CA PRO A 100 -1.92 12.38 -10.35
C PRO A 100 -2.61 12.86 -9.08
N TYR A 101 -2.18 13.97 -8.47
CA TYR A 101 -2.87 14.57 -7.33
C TYR A 101 -4.17 15.23 -7.78
N GLU A 102 -4.14 16.07 -8.82
CA GLU A 102 -5.31 16.77 -9.33
C GLU A 102 -6.35 15.79 -9.90
N PHE A 103 -5.89 14.70 -10.53
CA PHE A 103 -6.79 13.66 -11.03
C PHE A 103 -7.54 12.98 -9.89
N ARG A 104 -6.87 12.65 -8.78
CA ARG A 104 -7.50 12.08 -7.59
C ARG A 104 -8.51 13.04 -6.99
N ARG A 105 -8.11 14.29 -6.74
CA ARG A 105 -9.02 15.33 -6.22
C ARG A 105 -10.30 15.46 -7.03
N LYS A 106 -10.17 15.49 -8.36
CA LYS A 106 -11.31 15.63 -9.28
C LYS A 106 -12.29 14.45 -9.20
N ASN A 107 -11.82 13.28 -8.81
CA ASN A 107 -12.61 12.04 -8.77
C ASN A 107 -13.06 11.65 -7.37
N MET A 108 -12.93 12.54 -6.39
CA MET A 108 -13.39 12.33 -5.01
C MET A 108 -14.31 13.46 -4.58
N THR A 109 -15.21 13.15 -3.62
CA THR A 109 -16.10 14.13 -3.00
C THR A 109 -16.10 14.03 -1.47
N ASP A 110 -15.58 12.95 -0.91
CA ASP A 110 -15.49 12.72 0.52
C ASP A 110 -14.37 13.59 1.12
N GLU A 111 -14.70 14.35 2.17
CA GLU A 111 -13.78 15.33 2.78
C GLU A 111 -12.63 14.71 3.58
N HIS A 112 -12.79 13.48 4.08
CA HIS A 112 -11.72 12.76 4.77
C HIS A 112 -10.65 12.32 3.78
N TRP A 113 -11.06 11.74 2.66
CA TRP A 113 -10.15 11.37 1.58
C TRP A 113 -9.43 12.57 0.97
N LEU A 114 -10.15 13.66 0.72
CA LEU A 114 -9.56 14.91 0.25
C LEU A 114 -8.58 15.46 1.28
N GLY A 115 -8.94 15.39 2.57
CA GLY A 115 -8.11 15.85 3.67
C GLY A 115 -6.75 15.16 3.74
N VAL A 116 -6.71 13.83 3.71
CA VAL A 116 -5.43 13.07 3.77
C VAL A 116 -4.61 13.22 2.49
N LEU A 117 -5.25 13.29 1.33
CA LEU A 117 -4.59 13.57 0.06
C LEU A 117 -3.88 14.93 0.09
N ASP A 118 -4.60 15.96 0.48
CA ASP A 118 -4.10 17.34 0.53
C ASP A 118 -3.00 17.49 1.58
N ALA A 119 -3.15 16.86 2.74
CA ALA A 119 -2.17 16.91 3.82
C ALA A 119 -0.85 16.22 3.43
N ALA A 120 -0.91 15.04 2.82
CA ALA A 120 0.27 14.35 2.34
C ALA A 120 0.97 15.12 1.22
N ALA A 121 0.21 15.63 0.25
CA ALA A 121 0.75 16.44 -0.85
C ALA A 121 1.40 17.73 -0.34
N LYS A 122 0.77 18.43 0.60
CA LYS A 122 1.31 19.64 1.23
C LYS A 122 2.62 19.36 1.99
N ALA A 123 2.64 18.31 2.80
CA ALA A 123 3.83 17.95 3.58
C ALA A 123 5.02 17.63 2.67
N ALA A 124 4.76 16.97 1.54
CA ALA A 124 5.76 16.65 0.52
C ALA A 124 6.11 17.83 -0.40
N GLY A 125 5.46 18.99 -0.26
CA GLY A 125 5.65 20.09 -1.19
C GLY A 125 5.32 19.68 -2.63
N TRP A 126 4.20 18.94 -2.83
CA TRP A 126 3.80 18.48 -4.16
C TRP A 126 3.60 19.63 -5.12
N GLN A 127 4.26 19.56 -6.26
CA GLN A 127 4.05 20.48 -7.37
C GLN A 127 3.34 19.75 -8.49
N PRO A 128 2.11 20.14 -8.84
CA PRO A 128 1.38 19.52 -9.94
C PRO A 128 2.17 19.54 -11.25
N ARG A 129 2.19 18.41 -11.92
CA ARG A 129 2.85 18.26 -13.22
C ARG A 129 2.14 17.23 -14.08
N VAL A 130 2.21 17.43 -15.39
CA VAL A 130 1.74 16.44 -16.36
C VAL A 130 2.92 15.58 -16.81
N GLY A 131 2.70 14.28 -16.90
CA GLY A 131 3.72 13.33 -17.30
C GLY A 131 4.68 12.95 -16.18
N ARG A 132 5.76 12.27 -16.54
CA ARG A 132 6.77 11.74 -15.63
C ARG A 132 7.93 12.73 -15.40
N ALA A 133 8.70 12.47 -14.35
CA ALA A 133 9.97 13.14 -14.15
C ALA A 133 10.90 12.94 -15.36
N ALA A 134 11.68 13.96 -15.68
CA ALA A 134 12.75 13.80 -16.65
C ALA A 134 13.81 12.84 -16.09
N ALA A 135 14.04 11.73 -16.78
CA ALA A 135 14.96 10.70 -16.35
C ALA A 135 16.17 10.62 -17.27
N SER A 136 17.37 10.81 -16.74
CA SER A 136 18.63 10.63 -17.46
C SER A 136 19.64 9.90 -16.58
N GLY A 137 20.52 9.10 -17.20
CA GLY A 137 21.54 8.33 -16.49
C GLY A 137 21.05 7.02 -15.89
N ASP A 138 21.92 6.39 -15.10
CA ASP A 138 21.70 5.09 -14.48
C ASP A 138 20.84 5.19 -13.19
N VAL A 139 20.95 6.28 -12.46
CA VAL A 139 20.14 6.55 -11.26
C VAL A 139 19.09 7.59 -11.63
N VAL A 140 17.84 7.22 -11.43
CA VAL A 140 16.67 8.07 -11.71
C VAL A 140 15.83 8.24 -10.45
N VAL A 141 15.18 9.38 -10.33
CA VAL A 141 14.33 9.71 -9.18
C VAL A 141 12.87 9.77 -9.59
N GLY A 142 11.98 9.46 -8.68
CA GLY A 142 10.56 9.59 -8.92
C GLY A 142 9.79 9.91 -7.64
N ARG A 143 8.63 10.52 -7.84
CA ARG A 143 7.66 10.85 -6.79
C ARG A 143 6.32 10.24 -7.10
N GLY A 144 5.69 9.63 -6.13
CA GLY A 144 4.37 9.02 -6.27
C GLY A 144 3.46 9.39 -5.11
N ILE A 145 2.18 9.34 -5.37
CA ILE A 145 1.13 9.61 -4.40
C ILE A 145 0.17 8.43 -4.37
N GLY A 146 -0.38 8.10 -3.20
CA GLY A 146 -1.32 7.01 -3.00
C GLY A 146 -2.27 7.27 -1.84
N LEU A 147 -3.38 6.57 -1.87
CA LEU A 147 -4.40 6.57 -0.83
C LEU A 147 -4.62 5.14 -0.33
N GLY A 148 -5.06 5.02 0.91
CA GLY A 148 -5.38 3.74 1.51
C GLY A 148 -6.12 3.89 2.82
N THR A 149 -6.69 2.80 3.30
CA THR A 149 -7.45 2.76 4.55
C THR A 149 -7.30 1.41 5.21
N HIS A 150 -7.62 1.36 6.47
CA HIS A 150 -7.97 0.14 7.19
C HIS A 150 -9.19 0.44 8.06
N LEU A 151 -10.28 -0.30 7.85
CA LEU A 151 -11.56 -0.12 8.53
C LEU A 151 -12.13 1.30 8.36
N ALA A 152 -12.07 2.13 9.39
CA ALA A 152 -12.78 3.41 9.48
C ALA A 152 -11.84 4.62 9.62
N SER A 153 -10.60 4.51 9.13
CA SER A 153 -9.66 5.63 9.08
C SER A 153 -9.08 5.79 7.68
N TRP A 154 -8.64 6.97 7.35
CA TRP A 154 -8.17 7.33 6.02
C TRP A 154 -6.68 7.61 6.04
N GLY A 155 -5.96 7.09 5.05
CA GLY A 155 -4.53 7.30 4.86
C GLY A 155 -4.19 7.91 3.51
N GLY A 156 -3.27 8.86 3.51
CA GLY A 156 -2.66 9.40 2.30
C GLY A 156 -1.14 9.37 2.42
N ALA A 157 -0.44 9.12 1.32
CA ALA A 157 1.02 9.13 1.34
C ALA A 157 1.62 9.67 0.05
N VAL A 158 2.82 10.25 0.20
CA VAL A 158 3.74 10.57 -0.91
C VAL A 158 5.06 9.86 -0.66
N ALA A 159 5.64 9.32 -1.72
CA ALA A 159 6.95 8.67 -1.70
C ALA A 159 7.92 9.38 -2.64
N GLU A 160 9.18 9.53 -2.20
CA GLU A 160 10.32 9.91 -3.02
C GLU A 160 11.31 8.75 -3.06
N ILE A 161 11.65 8.32 -4.27
CA ILE A 161 12.54 7.17 -4.45
C ILE A 161 13.66 7.44 -5.43
N GLU A 162 14.72 6.65 -5.31
CA GLU A 162 15.78 6.51 -6.30
C GLU A 162 15.77 5.09 -6.88
N VAL A 163 15.94 4.95 -8.18
CA VAL A 163 16.06 3.67 -8.87
C VAL A 163 17.38 3.65 -9.63
N ASN A 164 18.23 2.67 -9.31
CA ASN A 164 19.43 2.41 -10.11
C ASN A 164 19.08 1.37 -11.18
N LYS A 165 18.92 1.81 -12.41
CA LYS A 165 18.51 0.97 -13.55
C LYS A 165 19.52 -0.11 -13.92
N ARG A 166 20.79 0.06 -13.56
CA ARG A 166 21.84 -0.90 -13.86
C ARG A 166 21.88 -2.04 -12.83
N SER A 167 21.71 -1.74 -11.56
CA SER A 167 21.73 -2.72 -10.49
C SER A 167 20.34 -3.25 -10.11
N GLY A 168 19.28 -2.56 -10.51
CA GLY A 168 17.90 -2.84 -10.07
C GLY A 168 17.60 -2.42 -8.64
N ARG A 169 18.54 -1.75 -7.93
CA ARG A 169 18.31 -1.30 -6.55
C ARG A 169 17.33 -0.14 -6.53
N VAL A 170 16.34 -0.24 -5.67
CA VAL A 170 15.42 0.84 -5.32
C VAL A 170 15.73 1.30 -3.89
N ALA A 171 15.80 2.60 -3.68
CA ALA A 171 15.93 3.21 -2.38
C ALA A 171 14.75 4.16 -2.15
N VAL A 172 13.96 3.93 -1.11
CA VAL A 172 12.96 4.90 -0.65
C VAL A 172 13.69 5.94 0.17
N LYS A 173 13.65 7.19 -0.29
CA LYS A 173 14.39 8.31 0.34
C LYS A 173 13.56 9.01 1.39
N HIS A 174 12.30 9.29 1.07
CA HIS A 174 11.39 9.96 1.97
C HIS A 174 9.96 9.45 1.80
N LEU A 175 9.28 9.26 2.91
CA LEU A 175 7.85 8.94 2.97
C LEU A 175 7.12 10.00 3.80
N TYR A 176 6.11 10.59 3.22
CA TYR A 176 5.17 11.49 3.88
C TYR A 176 3.88 10.73 4.07
N GLY A 177 3.40 10.61 5.30
CA GLY A 177 2.18 9.86 5.61
C GLY A 177 1.19 10.69 6.40
N ALA A 178 -0.01 10.86 5.87
CA ALA A 178 -1.10 11.56 6.52
C ALA A 178 -2.19 10.59 6.96
N ILE A 179 -2.74 10.79 8.16
CA ILE A 179 -3.87 10.02 8.68
C ILE A 179 -5.00 10.94 9.13
N ASP A 180 -6.23 10.53 8.84
CA ASP A 180 -7.45 11.01 9.46
C ASP A 180 -8.09 9.84 10.21
N ALA A 181 -8.04 9.89 11.53
CA ALA A 181 -8.60 8.88 12.44
C ALA A 181 -9.72 9.46 13.32
N GLY A 182 -10.34 10.56 12.86
CA GLY A 182 -11.34 11.29 13.63
C GLY A 182 -10.73 12.03 14.82
N LEU A 183 -11.34 11.88 15.99
CA LEU A 183 -10.82 12.46 17.23
C LEU A 183 -9.51 11.80 17.64
N VAL A 184 -8.43 12.58 17.65
CA VAL A 184 -7.11 12.12 18.07
C VAL A 184 -6.88 12.49 19.54
N VAL A 185 -6.80 11.48 20.41
CA VAL A 185 -6.60 11.64 21.86
C VAL A 185 -5.14 11.99 22.18
N ASN A 186 -4.19 11.31 21.53
CA ASN A 186 -2.76 11.53 21.74
C ASN A 186 -2.02 11.63 20.40
N PRO A 187 -1.78 12.84 19.89
CA PRO A 187 -1.11 13.05 18.61
C PRO A 187 0.27 12.41 18.52
N GLY A 188 1.09 12.49 19.57
CA GLY A 188 2.44 11.92 19.56
C GLY A 188 2.47 10.39 19.41
N ILE A 189 1.47 9.68 19.99
CA ILE A 189 1.33 8.24 19.78
C ILE A 189 0.90 7.94 18.35
N VAL A 190 -0.01 8.73 17.77
CA VAL A 190 -0.44 8.56 16.38
C VAL A 190 0.71 8.83 15.42
N GLU A 191 1.52 9.87 15.64
CA GLU A 191 2.74 10.13 14.85
C GLU A 191 3.73 8.96 14.90
N ALA A 192 3.92 8.37 16.08
CA ALA A 192 4.76 7.17 16.23
C ALA A 192 4.18 5.96 15.47
N GLN A 193 2.86 5.80 15.46
CA GLN A 193 2.18 4.76 14.67
C GLN A 193 2.38 4.98 13.16
N ILE A 194 2.23 6.21 12.65
CA ILE A 194 2.49 6.54 11.25
C ILE A 194 3.95 6.23 10.89
N THR A 195 4.89 6.67 11.71
CA THR A 195 6.32 6.42 11.51
C THR A 195 6.61 4.93 11.37
N GLY A 196 6.08 4.10 12.28
CA GLY A 196 6.24 2.65 12.20
C GLY A 196 5.59 2.02 10.97
N GLN A 197 4.43 2.52 10.55
CA GLN A 197 3.75 2.09 9.32
C GLN A 197 4.59 2.37 8.08
N LEU A 198 5.14 3.57 7.96
CA LEU A 198 5.94 3.99 6.80
C LEU A 198 7.23 3.17 6.66
N VAL A 199 7.96 2.99 7.76
CA VAL A 199 9.19 2.19 7.77
C VAL A 199 8.90 0.72 7.45
N GLN A 200 7.86 0.14 8.06
CA GLN A 200 7.47 -1.25 7.79
C GLN A 200 6.98 -1.42 6.34
N THR A 201 6.30 -0.43 5.77
CA THR A 201 5.90 -0.48 4.36
C THR A 201 7.10 -0.46 3.43
N ALA A 202 8.10 0.40 3.68
CA ALA A 202 9.34 0.39 2.90
C ALA A 202 10.03 -0.98 2.97
N SER A 203 10.08 -1.61 4.15
CA SER A 203 10.62 -2.95 4.35
C SER A 203 9.87 -3.99 3.49
N ARG A 204 8.54 -4.03 3.58
CA ARG A 204 7.71 -4.98 2.84
C ARG A 204 7.79 -4.76 1.32
N MET A 205 7.85 -3.52 0.88
CA MET A 205 7.92 -3.19 -0.54
C MET A 205 9.27 -3.50 -1.18
N LEU A 206 10.35 -3.56 -0.40
CA LEU A 206 11.70 -3.72 -0.94
C LEU A 206 12.35 -5.08 -0.65
N PHE A 207 12.03 -5.71 0.50
CA PHE A 207 12.81 -6.84 1.02
C PHE A 207 11.99 -8.07 1.39
N GLU A 208 10.83 -7.88 2.06
CA GLU A 208 10.17 -8.96 2.79
C GLU A 208 9.37 -9.89 1.88
N GLU A 209 9.72 -11.17 1.87
CA GLU A 209 9.00 -12.20 1.13
C GLU A 209 9.06 -13.53 1.87
N VAL A 210 7.89 -14.10 2.15
CA VAL A 210 7.81 -15.48 2.62
C VAL A 210 7.97 -16.40 1.42
N THR A 211 9.02 -17.21 1.42
CA THR A 211 9.24 -18.27 0.41
C THR A 211 8.79 -19.62 0.94
N PHE A 212 8.31 -20.49 0.05
CA PHE A 212 7.79 -21.80 0.42
C PHE A 212 7.88 -22.79 -0.74
N ASP A 213 7.87 -24.08 -0.40
CA ASP A 213 7.77 -25.19 -1.34
C ASP A 213 6.68 -26.18 -0.89
N GLU A 214 6.62 -27.36 -1.49
CA GLU A 214 5.62 -28.39 -1.16
C GLU A 214 5.75 -28.94 0.28
N ARG A 215 6.84 -28.68 0.97
CA ARG A 215 7.11 -29.12 2.34
C ARG A 215 6.77 -28.02 3.38
N GLY A 216 6.60 -26.79 2.95
CA GLY A 216 6.26 -25.67 3.82
C GLY A 216 7.09 -24.41 3.56
N VAL A 217 7.15 -23.53 4.56
CA VAL A 217 7.91 -22.28 4.51
C VAL A 217 9.40 -22.57 4.48
N THR A 218 10.12 -21.91 3.58
CA THR A 218 11.58 -22.04 3.40
C THR A 218 12.37 -20.83 3.89
N SER A 219 11.71 -19.68 4.09
CA SER A 219 12.30 -18.48 4.73
C SER A 219 12.24 -18.61 6.25
N LEU A 220 13.23 -19.31 6.85
CA LEU A 220 13.18 -19.71 8.25
C LEU A 220 14.07 -18.86 9.19
N ASP A 221 14.82 -17.92 8.66
CA ASP A 221 15.74 -17.06 9.41
C ASP A 221 15.83 -15.66 8.79
N TRP A 222 16.50 -14.74 9.49
CA TRP A 222 16.67 -13.35 9.03
C TRP A 222 17.55 -13.18 7.78
N ALA A 223 18.26 -14.21 7.34
CA ALA A 223 19.00 -14.19 6.09
C ALA A 223 18.08 -14.50 4.90
N SER A 224 17.16 -15.42 5.09
CA SER A 224 16.16 -15.84 4.08
C SER A 224 14.86 -14.99 4.12
N TYR A 225 14.62 -14.26 5.21
CA TYR A 225 13.56 -13.25 5.35
C TYR A 225 14.15 -11.91 5.77
N PRO A 226 14.81 -11.19 4.86
CA PRO A 226 15.42 -9.91 5.18
C PRO A 226 14.38 -8.84 5.47
N VAL A 227 14.65 -8.02 6.48
CA VAL A 227 13.91 -6.80 6.80
C VAL A 227 14.79 -5.58 6.55
N ILE A 228 14.16 -4.42 6.44
CA ILE A 228 14.88 -3.15 6.27
C ILE A 228 15.89 -2.93 7.42
N ARG A 229 17.08 -2.47 7.07
CA ARG A 229 18.13 -2.11 8.05
C ARG A 229 18.20 -0.61 8.17
N PHE A 230 18.86 -0.15 9.24
CA PHE A 230 18.99 1.26 9.55
C PHE A 230 19.54 2.10 8.39
N GLU A 231 20.51 1.56 7.65
CA GLU A 231 21.14 2.19 6.48
C GLU A 231 20.20 2.39 5.27
N ASP A 232 19.14 1.59 5.18
CA ASP A 232 18.14 1.64 4.11
C ASP A 232 16.85 2.33 4.56
N CYS A 233 16.77 2.72 5.84
CA CYS A 233 15.57 3.33 6.41
C CYS A 233 15.31 4.71 5.78
N PRO A 234 14.10 4.97 5.25
CA PRO A 234 13.76 6.27 4.69
C PRO A 234 13.63 7.34 5.78
N GLU A 235 13.79 8.59 5.40
CA GLU A 235 13.22 9.68 6.16
C GLU A 235 11.69 9.56 6.14
N VAL A 236 11.04 9.94 7.26
CA VAL A 236 9.58 9.88 7.37
C VAL A 236 9.03 11.17 7.96
N THR A 237 7.93 11.63 7.40
CA THR A 237 7.18 12.80 7.88
C THR A 237 5.75 12.40 8.18
N PRO A 238 5.40 12.17 9.47
CA PRO A 238 4.03 11.89 9.87
C PRO A 238 3.20 13.17 9.90
N VAL A 239 1.94 13.05 9.45
CA VAL A 239 0.94 14.14 9.49
C VAL A 239 -0.36 13.61 10.08
N VAL A 240 -0.82 14.24 11.16
CA VAL A 240 -2.05 13.85 11.86
C VAL A 240 -3.12 14.92 11.62
N LEU A 241 -4.23 14.55 11.01
CA LEU A 241 -5.39 15.41 10.90
C LEU A 241 -6.20 15.34 12.20
N GLN A 242 -6.70 16.49 12.64
CA GLN A 242 -7.53 16.60 13.84
C GLN A 242 -8.99 16.83 13.46
N ARG A 243 -9.86 15.91 13.87
CA ARG A 243 -11.31 15.97 13.68
C ARG A 243 -12.02 15.86 15.04
N PRO A 244 -12.00 16.90 15.88
CA PRO A 244 -12.45 16.80 17.28
C PRO A 244 -13.93 16.47 17.45
N ASN A 245 -14.75 16.66 16.41
CA ASN A 245 -16.18 16.37 16.42
C ASN A 245 -16.54 15.02 15.81
N ASP A 246 -15.57 14.31 15.23
CA ASP A 246 -15.80 13.01 14.62
C ASP A 246 -15.51 11.89 15.62
N PRO A 247 -16.14 10.72 15.48
CA PRO A 247 -15.80 9.58 16.30
C PRO A 247 -14.33 9.19 16.07
N TYR A 248 -13.66 8.73 17.13
CA TYR A 248 -12.31 8.20 17.01
C TYR A 248 -12.32 6.85 16.26
N SER A 249 -11.22 6.56 15.58
CA SER A 249 -10.99 5.29 14.90
C SER A 249 -9.56 4.80 15.11
N GLY A 250 -9.18 3.68 14.47
CA GLY A 250 -7.83 3.12 14.53
C GLY A 250 -6.78 4.02 13.86
N ALA A 251 -5.54 3.90 14.30
CA ALA A 251 -4.41 4.64 13.72
C ALA A 251 -3.19 3.73 13.50
N GLY A 252 -3.42 2.41 13.43
CA GLY A 252 -2.35 1.43 13.45
C GLY A 252 -1.92 0.88 12.09
N GLU A 253 -2.71 1.02 11.02
CA GLU A 253 -2.55 0.23 9.79
C GLU A 253 -2.77 1.02 8.48
N GLU A 254 -3.47 2.12 8.49
CA GLU A 254 -4.12 2.79 7.37
C GLU A 254 -3.14 3.38 6.35
N VAL A 255 -2.06 3.95 6.85
CA VAL A 255 -1.06 4.63 5.99
C VAL A 255 -0.17 3.64 5.24
N MET A 256 -0.11 2.38 5.67
CA MET A 256 0.67 1.35 4.97
C MET A 256 0.22 1.12 3.54
N ALA A 257 -1.09 1.01 3.34
CA ALA A 257 -1.70 0.83 2.03
C ALA A 257 -1.40 2.02 1.10
N ALA A 258 -1.58 3.24 1.61
CA ALA A 258 -1.26 4.47 0.89
C ALA A 258 0.23 4.58 0.51
N ALA A 259 1.13 4.23 1.44
CA ALA A 259 2.57 4.29 1.22
C ALA A 259 3.05 3.26 0.20
N ALA A 260 2.50 2.03 0.22
CA ALA A 260 2.83 1.02 -0.78
C ALA A 260 2.44 1.47 -2.20
N ALA A 261 1.25 2.03 -2.34
CA ALA A 261 0.79 2.62 -3.60
C ALA A 261 1.68 3.79 -4.04
N ALA A 262 2.04 4.69 -3.10
CA ALA A 262 2.92 5.82 -3.40
C ALA A 262 4.31 5.37 -3.89
N ILE A 263 4.91 4.34 -3.27
CA ILE A 263 6.19 3.76 -3.71
C ILE A 263 6.07 3.20 -5.13
N ALA A 264 5.00 2.45 -5.43
CA ALA A 264 4.77 1.89 -6.76
C ALA A 264 4.58 2.98 -7.83
N ASN A 265 3.83 4.02 -7.53
CA ASN A 265 3.61 5.15 -8.43
C ASN A 265 4.89 6.00 -8.62
N ALA A 266 5.71 6.13 -7.57
CA ALA A 266 7.03 6.76 -7.67
C ALA A 266 7.98 5.97 -8.59
N PHE A 267 7.91 4.63 -8.57
CA PHE A 267 8.69 3.78 -9.47
C PHE A 267 8.30 4.01 -10.93
N PHE A 268 7.01 4.07 -11.22
CA PHE A 268 6.53 4.42 -12.57
C PHE A 268 7.00 5.82 -12.99
N ASP A 269 6.90 6.79 -12.10
CA ASP A 269 7.34 8.16 -12.38
C ASP A 269 8.84 8.23 -12.72
N ALA A 270 9.68 7.47 -11.98
CA ALA A 270 11.12 7.41 -12.24
C ALA A 270 11.47 6.68 -13.54
N THR A 271 10.79 5.58 -13.86
CA THR A 271 11.24 4.62 -14.87
C THR A 271 10.34 4.53 -16.11
N GLY A 272 9.06 4.84 -15.99
CA GLY A 272 8.03 4.60 -16.99
C GLY A 272 7.49 3.18 -17.02
N VAL A 273 7.94 2.34 -16.12
CA VAL A 273 7.55 0.92 -16.03
C VAL A 273 6.68 0.70 -14.79
N ARG A 274 5.60 -0.07 -14.92
CA ARG A 274 4.77 -0.48 -13.78
C ARG A 274 5.29 -1.79 -13.19
N MET A 275 5.45 -1.80 -11.87
CA MET A 275 5.71 -3.05 -11.14
C MET A 275 4.39 -3.76 -10.86
N HIS A 276 4.30 -5.05 -11.20
CA HIS A 276 3.10 -5.86 -10.99
C HIS A 276 3.21 -6.79 -9.78
N GLU A 277 4.36 -6.81 -9.13
CA GLU A 277 4.61 -7.61 -7.93
C GLU A 277 5.59 -6.88 -6.99
N PHE A 278 5.50 -7.18 -5.70
CA PHE A 278 6.48 -6.77 -4.69
C PHE A 278 6.93 -8.01 -3.87
N PRO A 279 8.07 -7.95 -3.17
CA PRO A 279 8.98 -6.83 -3.01
C PRO A 279 9.74 -6.47 -4.30
N PHE A 280 10.16 -5.19 -4.41
CA PHE A 280 10.95 -4.65 -5.53
C PHE A 280 12.41 -5.09 -5.43
N THR A 281 12.63 -6.41 -5.47
CA THR A 281 13.99 -6.96 -5.45
C THR A 281 14.73 -6.55 -6.72
N PRO A 282 16.08 -6.43 -6.67
CA PRO A 282 16.87 -6.09 -7.84
C PRO A 282 16.57 -6.98 -9.06
N ARG A 283 16.34 -8.25 -8.84
CA ARG A 283 15.98 -9.21 -9.90
C ARG A 283 14.64 -8.86 -10.58
N ARG A 284 13.59 -8.57 -9.78
CA ARG A 284 12.27 -8.19 -10.32
C ARG A 284 12.31 -6.84 -11.03
N VAL A 285 13.03 -5.88 -10.45
CA VAL A 285 13.20 -4.55 -11.05
C VAL A 285 13.90 -4.64 -12.40
N LEU A 286 15.03 -5.36 -12.50
CA LEU A 286 15.74 -5.53 -13.77
C LEU A 286 14.88 -6.25 -14.82
N ALA A 287 14.11 -7.27 -14.42
CA ALA A 287 13.20 -7.97 -15.31
C ALA A 287 12.09 -7.03 -15.85
N ALA A 288 11.50 -6.22 -14.97
CA ALA A 288 10.49 -5.24 -15.37
C ALA A 288 11.06 -4.18 -16.32
N LEU A 289 12.24 -3.63 -16.03
CA LEU A 289 12.91 -2.64 -16.88
C LEU A 289 13.31 -3.17 -18.26
N ALA A 290 13.56 -4.49 -18.38
CA ALA A 290 13.89 -5.13 -19.66
C ALA A 290 12.66 -5.41 -20.53
N SER A 291 11.45 -5.45 -19.95
CA SER A 291 10.19 -5.77 -20.64
C SER A 291 9.36 -4.54 -21.02
N GLY A 292 9.67 -3.38 -20.49
CA GLY A 292 9.00 -2.09 -20.76
C GLY A 292 9.83 -1.19 -21.61
#